data_8d7156069fe453be8ad6d8ae7d799545
#
_entry.id   8d7156069fe453be8ad6d8ae7d799545
#
_cell.length_a   1.000
_cell.length_b   1.000
_cell.length_c   1.000
_cell.angle_alpha   90.00
_cell.angle_beta   90.00
_cell.angle_gamma   90.00
#
_symmetry.space_group_name_H-M   'P 1'
#
loop_
_entity.id
_entity.type
_entity.pdbx_description
1 polymer ?
#
loop_
_entity_poly.entity_id
_entity_poly.type
_entity_poly.pdbx_seq_one_letter_code
_entity_poly.pdbx_strand_id
1 'polypeptide(L)'
;MRQAKKAVFLDRDGVLDMDKGYIYRPDQVEWVAGAREAVAHLCRLGYQVYVVTNQSGIARGYYTQNDMEKLHAYMAEEIKKAGGQIDGFYFCPHHPTKGVIPELTIACSCRKPRPGMILKALEEHGLDREGSFLIGDKESDVEAALAAGIPGYRFTGTDLLAFVQQILARQEAVK
;
A
#
# COMPACT_ATOMS: atom_id res chain seq x y z
N MET A 1 12.92 -22.84 -14.80
CA MET A 1 12.17 -22.54 -13.55
C MET A 1 11.76 -21.08 -13.53
N ARG A 2 10.51 -20.84 -13.25
CA ARG A 2 10.03 -19.46 -13.07
C ARG A 2 10.61 -18.92 -11.77
N GLN A 3 11.31 -17.81 -11.83
CA GLN A 3 11.78 -17.14 -10.61
C GLN A 3 10.57 -16.63 -9.82
N ALA A 4 10.54 -16.95 -8.52
CA ALA A 4 9.48 -16.52 -7.61
C ALA A 4 9.36 -14.98 -7.62
N LYS A 5 8.17 -14.46 -7.85
CA LYS A 5 7.88 -13.03 -7.84
C LYS A 5 7.45 -12.62 -6.44
N LYS A 6 8.32 -11.95 -5.73
CA LYS A 6 8.05 -11.42 -4.38
C LYS A 6 7.51 -10.01 -4.46
N ALA A 7 6.61 -9.68 -3.58
CA ALA A 7 5.99 -8.35 -3.53
C ALA A 7 6.06 -7.74 -2.14
N VAL A 8 6.16 -6.42 -2.11
CA VAL A 8 5.93 -5.62 -0.91
C VAL A 8 4.67 -4.80 -1.13
N PHE A 9 3.75 -4.92 -0.19
CA PHE A 9 2.50 -4.15 -0.18
C PHE A 9 2.68 -2.98 0.79
N LEU A 10 2.40 -1.78 0.32
CA LEU A 10 2.52 -0.57 1.13
C LEU A 10 1.15 0.08 1.26
N ASP A 11 0.76 0.49 2.47
CA ASP A 11 -0.33 1.44 2.62
C ASP A 11 0.13 2.78 2.04
N ARG A 12 -0.82 3.61 1.63
CA ARG A 12 -0.53 4.94 1.10
C ARG A 12 -0.37 5.95 2.25
N ASP A 13 -1.50 6.29 2.88
CA ASP A 13 -1.54 7.32 3.92
C ASP A 13 -0.93 6.78 5.23
N GLY A 14 0.07 7.47 5.73
CA GLY A 14 0.82 7.07 6.93
C GLY A 14 2.06 6.21 6.64
N VAL A 15 2.31 5.82 5.40
CA VAL A 15 3.49 5.04 4.98
C VAL A 15 4.26 5.74 3.87
N LEU A 16 3.62 6.01 2.74
CA LEU A 16 4.23 6.77 1.64
C LEU A 16 4.14 8.27 1.88
N ASP A 17 2.97 8.75 2.28
CA ASP A 17 2.72 10.14 2.60
C ASP A 17 2.20 10.29 4.03
N MET A 18 2.34 11.49 4.56
CA MET A 18 1.81 11.83 5.88
C MET A 18 0.28 11.80 5.82
N ASP A 19 -0.35 11.09 6.76
CA ASP A 19 -1.80 11.00 6.85
C ASP A 19 -2.37 12.32 7.40
N LYS A 20 -2.92 13.12 6.49
CA LYS A 20 -3.57 14.41 6.81
C LYS A 20 -5.09 14.33 6.75
N GLY A 21 -5.63 13.11 6.52
CA GLY A 21 -7.06 12.87 6.33
C GLY A 21 -7.53 13.22 4.91
N TYR A 22 -8.01 12.22 4.19
CA TYR A 22 -8.69 12.35 2.89
C TYR A 22 -7.92 13.15 1.83
N ILE A 23 -6.62 12.93 1.69
CA ILE A 23 -5.78 13.55 0.67
C ILE A 23 -6.21 13.04 -0.71
N TYR A 24 -6.40 13.96 -1.65
CA TYR A 24 -6.78 13.63 -3.04
C TYR A 24 -6.12 14.51 -4.10
N ARG A 25 -5.33 15.53 -3.70
CA ARG A 25 -4.63 16.40 -4.65
C ARG A 25 -3.12 16.32 -4.46
N PRO A 26 -2.34 16.43 -5.56
CA PRO A 26 -0.88 16.43 -5.48
C PRO A 26 -0.28 17.46 -4.51
N ASP A 27 -0.86 18.66 -4.43
CA ASP A 27 -0.38 19.73 -3.53
C ASP A 27 -0.57 19.42 -2.05
N GLN A 28 -1.38 18.41 -1.71
CA GLN A 28 -1.59 17.95 -0.33
C GLN A 28 -0.56 16.91 0.12
N VAL A 29 0.20 16.33 -0.83
CA VAL A 29 1.14 15.25 -0.52
C VAL A 29 2.34 15.79 0.25
N GLU A 30 2.59 15.21 1.40
CA GLU A 30 3.81 15.37 2.16
C GLU A 30 4.42 13.98 2.33
N TRP A 31 5.53 13.75 1.66
CA TRP A 31 6.17 12.43 1.68
C TRP A 31 6.70 12.09 3.07
N VAL A 32 6.49 10.86 3.47
CA VAL A 32 7.20 10.29 4.62
C VAL A 32 8.69 10.24 4.27
N ALA A 33 9.56 10.63 5.22
CA ALA A 33 11.00 10.59 4.99
C ALA A 33 11.43 9.20 4.54
N GLY A 34 12.24 9.14 3.48
CA GLY A 34 12.75 7.88 2.94
C GLY A 34 11.74 7.05 2.15
N ALA A 35 10.50 7.54 1.94
CA ALA A 35 9.46 6.74 1.28
C ALA A 35 9.79 6.42 -0.17
N ARG A 36 10.15 7.41 -0.97
CA ARG A 36 10.53 7.20 -2.38
C ARG A 36 11.78 6.36 -2.51
N GLU A 37 12.76 6.61 -1.66
CA GLU A 37 14.02 5.87 -1.58
C GLU A 37 13.80 4.41 -1.16
N ALA A 38 12.84 4.16 -0.26
CA ALA A 38 12.46 2.82 0.15
C ALA A 38 11.90 2.00 -1.02
N VAL A 39 11.02 2.59 -1.82
CA VAL A 39 10.49 1.93 -3.02
C VAL A 39 11.61 1.64 -4.01
N ALA A 40 12.49 2.60 -4.27
CA ALA A 40 13.65 2.39 -5.14
C ALA A 40 14.56 1.26 -4.64
N HIS A 41 14.80 1.19 -3.34
CA HIS A 41 15.60 0.14 -2.71
C HIS A 41 14.96 -1.24 -2.90
N LEU A 42 13.66 -1.36 -2.66
CA LEU A 42 12.93 -2.61 -2.85
C LEU A 42 12.95 -3.08 -4.31
N CYS A 43 12.78 -2.15 -5.25
CA CYS A 43 12.84 -2.47 -6.68
C CYS A 43 14.23 -2.99 -7.09
N ARG A 44 15.31 -2.38 -6.57
CA ARG A 44 16.68 -2.86 -6.83
C ARG A 44 16.92 -4.27 -6.31
N LEU A 45 16.23 -4.66 -5.24
CA LEU A 45 16.31 -6.01 -4.68
C LEU A 45 15.39 -7.02 -5.38
N GLY A 46 14.69 -6.59 -6.43
CA GLY A 46 13.83 -7.46 -7.22
C GLY A 46 12.40 -7.64 -6.72
N TYR A 47 11.98 -6.86 -5.72
CA TYR A 47 10.59 -6.86 -5.29
C TYR A 47 9.71 -6.08 -6.26
N GLN A 48 8.51 -6.60 -6.51
CA GLN A 48 7.42 -5.79 -7.04
C GLN A 48 6.78 -5.02 -5.89
N VAL A 49 6.32 -3.81 -6.14
CA VAL A 49 5.75 -2.95 -5.10
C VAL A 49 4.32 -2.56 -5.47
N TYR A 50 3.40 -2.85 -4.58
CA TYR A 50 1.98 -2.54 -4.74
C TYR A 50 1.50 -1.66 -3.60
N VAL A 51 0.63 -0.71 -3.90
CA VAL A 51 -0.06 0.09 -2.89
C VAL A 51 -1.42 -0.53 -2.64
N VAL A 52 -1.80 -0.71 -1.38
CA VAL A 52 -3.11 -1.22 -0.95
C VAL A 52 -3.70 -0.24 0.07
N THR A 53 -4.73 0.50 -0.32
CA THR A 53 -5.20 1.66 0.43
C THR A 53 -6.73 1.70 0.58
N ASN A 54 -7.20 1.97 1.80
CA ASN A 54 -8.60 2.30 2.04
C ASN A 54 -8.83 3.76 1.64
N GLN A 55 -9.80 4.01 0.76
CA GLN A 55 -10.12 5.33 0.22
C GLN A 55 -11.63 5.64 0.38
N SER A 56 -12.12 5.55 1.60
CA SER A 56 -13.54 5.77 1.91
C SER A 56 -14.00 7.22 1.69
N GLY A 57 -13.09 8.15 1.47
CA GLY A 57 -13.44 9.51 1.06
C GLY A 57 -14.27 9.54 -0.22
N ILE A 58 -14.12 8.53 -1.08
CA ILE A 58 -14.95 8.39 -2.29
C ILE A 58 -16.40 8.10 -1.89
N ALA A 59 -16.64 7.11 -1.01
CA ALA A 59 -17.98 6.81 -0.51
C ALA A 59 -18.62 8.00 0.22
N ARG A 60 -17.80 8.81 0.89
CA ARG A 60 -18.22 10.00 1.64
C ARG A 60 -18.47 11.22 0.76
N GLY A 61 -18.18 11.13 -0.54
CA GLY A 61 -18.35 12.25 -1.46
C GLY A 61 -17.32 13.37 -1.31
N TYR A 62 -16.19 13.12 -0.66
CA TYR A 62 -15.15 14.12 -0.44
C TYR A 62 -14.28 14.35 -1.68
N TYR A 63 -14.13 13.33 -2.51
CA TYR A 63 -13.46 13.35 -3.80
C TYR A 63 -13.91 12.16 -4.63
N THR A 64 -13.61 12.20 -5.92
CA THR A 64 -14.00 11.14 -6.86
C THR A 64 -12.88 10.12 -7.03
N GLN A 65 -13.22 8.96 -7.60
CA GLN A 65 -12.21 7.97 -8.00
C GLN A 65 -11.21 8.59 -8.98
N ASN A 66 -11.67 9.41 -9.92
CA ASN A 66 -10.81 10.10 -10.89
C ASN A 66 -9.80 11.04 -10.19
N ASP A 67 -10.22 11.75 -9.16
CA ASP A 67 -9.31 12.57 -8.34
C ASP A 67 -8.22 11.71 -7.69
N MET A 68 -8.61 10.58 -7.10
CA MET A 68 -7.68 9.63 -6.51
C MET A 68 -6.70 9.07 -7.53
N GLU A 69 -7.19 8.68 -8.72
CA GLU A 69 -6.34 8.13 -9.79
C GLU A 69 -5.31 9.15 -10.29
N LYS A 70 -5.68 10.42 -10.37
CA LYS A 70 -4.74 11.51 -10.70
C LYS A 70 -3.66 11.66 -9.62
N LEU A 71 -4.03 11.55 -8.35
CA LEU A 71 -3.06 11.57 -7.25
C LEU A 71 -2.11 10.37 -7.34
N HIS A 72 -2.63 9.18 -7.59
CA HIS A 72 -1.81 7.96 -7.73
C HIS A 72 -0.85 8.07 -8.91
N ALA A 73 -1.28 8.62 -10.04
CA ALA A 73 -0.42 8.87 -11.19
C ALA A 73 0.73 9.84 -10.85
N TYR A 74 0.42 10.91 -10.11
CA TYR A 74 1.43 11.85 -9.63
C TYR A 74 2.44 11.15 -8.69
N MET A 75 1.95 10.38 -7.73
CA MET A 75 2.83 9.66 -6.78
C MET A 75 3.72 8.65 -7.51
N ALA A 76 3.17 7.90 -8.46
CA ALA A 76 3.92 6.95 -9.27
C ALA A 76 5.06 7.64 -10.04
N GLU A 77 4.80 8.81 -10.62
CA GLU A 77 5.79 9.59 -11.36
C GLU A 77 6.91 10.11 -10.45
N GLU A 78 6.57 10.62 -9.27
CA GLU A 78 7.56 11.09 -8.30
C GLU A 78 8.44 9.95 -7.77
N ILE A 79 7.87 8.77 -7.56
CA ILE A 79 8.61 7.57 -7.18
C ILE A 79 9.54 7.13 -8.30
N LYS A 80 9.07 7.20 -9.55
CA LYS A 80 9.88 6.86 -10.74
C LYS A 80 11.09 7.78 -10.87
N LYS A 81 10.93 9.08 -10.62
CA LYS A 81 12.04 10.04 -10.60
C LYS A 81 13.10 9.69 -9.55
N ALA A 82 12.72 9.05 -8.46
CA ALA A 82 13.63 8.59 -7.41
C ALA A 82 14.25 7.20 -7.72
N GLY A 83 13.93 6.61 -8.86
CA GLY A 83 14.47 5.31 -9.28
C GLY A 83 13.63 4.10 -8.86
N GLY A 84 12.43 4.33 -8.32
CA GLY A 84 11.50 3.26 -7.95
C GLY A 84 10.40 3.06 -8.98
N GLN A 85 9.52 2.11 -8.70
CA GLN A 85 8.34 1.83 -9.51
C GLN A 85 7.25 1.27 -8.62
N ILE A 86 6.02 1.75 -8.80
CA ILE A 86 4.82 1.11 -8.27
C ILE A 86 4.22 0.24 -9.36
N ASP A 87 4.07 -1.04 -9.10
CA ASP A 87 3.56 -2.01 -10.08
C ASP A 87 2.04 -2.05 -10.13
N GLY A 88 1.36 -1.52 -9.13
CA GLY A 88 -0.09 -1.38 -9.12
C GLY A 88 -0.60 -0.69 -7.86
N PHE A 89 -1.74 -0.03 -8.01
CA PHE A 89 -2.50 0.57 -6.91
C PHE A 89 -3.81 -0.19 -6.75
N TYR A 90 -4.04 -0.72 -5.56
CA TYR A 90 -5.31 -1.33 -5.16
C TYR A 90 -5.96 -0.46 -4.11
N PHE A 91 -7.20 -0.11 -4.31
CA PHE A 91 -7.93 0.76 -3.41
C PHE A 91 -9.30 0.19 -3.07
N CYS A 92 -9.81 0.54 -1.92
CA CYS A 92 -11.18 0.26 -1.51
C CYS A 92 -11.94 1.58 -1.35
N PRO A 93 -12.94 1.87 -2.19
CA PRO A 93 -13.71 3.10 -2.11
C PRO A 93 -14.84 3.03 -1.09
N HIS A 94 -15.09 1.84 -0.50
CA HIS A 94 -16.26 1.57 0.29
C HIS A 94 -16.11 1.99 1.76
N HIS A 95 -17.24 2.29 2.39
CA HIS A 95 -17.38 2.29 3.84
C HIS A 95 -18.68 1.57 4.21
N PRO A 96 -18.70 0.70 5.22
CA PRO A 96 -19.91 -0.09 5.52
C PRO A 96 -21.11 0.73 5.96
N THR A 97 -20.90 1.90 6.57
CA THR A 97 -21.98 2.71 7.15
C THR A 97 -21.88 4.21 6.91
N LYS A 98 -20.66 4.75 6.76
CA LYS A 98 -20.39 6.20 6.73
C LYS A 98 -20.15 6.70 5.31
N GLY A 99 -21.15 6.61 4.44
CA GLY A 99 -21.07 7.13 3.09
C GLY A 99 -22.31 7.93 2.72
N VAL A 100 -22.20 8.72 1.67
CA VAL A 100 -23.31 9.45 1.05
C VAL A 100 -23.68 8.89 -0.32
N ILE A 101 -22.81 8.05 -0.89
CA ILE A 101 -23.04 7.34 -2.15
C ILE A 101 -23.52 5.92 -1.81
N PRO A 102 -24.80 5.58 -2.06
CA PRO A 102 -25.37 4.31 -1.60
C PRO A 102 -24.63 3.09 -2.13
N GLU A 103 -24.21 3.09 -3.39
CA GLU A 103 -23.51 1.98 -4.04
C GLU A 103 -22.14 1.70 -3.42
N LEU A 104 -21.56 2.67 -2.76
CA LEU A 104 -20.25 2.56 -2.09
C LEU A 104 -20.35 2.45 -0.57
N THR A 105 -21.56 2.64 -0.02
CA THR A 105 -21.83 2.52 1.42
C THR A 105 -22.31 1.10 1.71
N ILE A 106 -21.38 0.17 1.56
CA ILE A 106 -21.63 -1.27 1.67
C ILE A 106 -20.49 -1.98 2.40
N ALA A 107 -20.78 -3.13 2.97
CA ALA A 107 -19.75 -4.08 3.39
C ALA A 107 -19.12 -4.70 2.15
N CYS A 108 -17.80 -4.89 2.16
CA CYS A 108 -17.03 -5.43 1.04
C CYS A 108 -15.94 -6.38 1.54
N SER A 109 -15.30 -7.08 0.62
CA SER A 109 -14.13 -7.94 0.93
C SER A 109 -12.80 -7.21 0.82
N CYS A 110 -12.77 -6.00 0.25
CA CYS A 110 -11.53 -5.27 -0.06
C CYS A 110 -11.06 -4.33 1.05
N ARG A 111 -11.95 -3.81 1.90
CA ARG A 111 -11.58 -2.87 2.94
C ARG A 111 -10.77 -3.56 4.04
N LYS A 112 -9.52 -3.09 4.27
CA LYS A 112 -8.71 -3.55 5.40
C LYS A 112 -9.45 -3.32 6.72
N PRO A 113 -9.51 -4.27 7.64
CA PRO A 113 -8.63 -5.46 7.79
C PRO A 113 -8.96 -6.68 6.91
N ARG A 114 -9.89 -6.59 5.99
CA ARG A 114 -10.14 -7.69 5.05
C ARG A 114 -9.04 -7.77 3.99
N PRO A 115 -8.68 -8.97 3.53
CA PRO A 115 -7.50 -9.18 2.69
C PRO A 115 -7.75 -9.04 1.18
N GLY A 116 -8.94 -8.60 0.77
CA GLY A 116 -9.36 -8.68 -0.65
C GLY A 116 -8.41 -8.02 -1.63
N MET A 117 -7.88 -6.84 -1.32
CA MET A 117 -6.93 -6.15 -2.21
C MET A 117 -5.62 -6.92 -2.37
N ILE A 118 -5.09 -7.46 -1.28
CA ILE A 118 -3.84 -8.23 -1.29
C ILE A 118 -4.04 -9.54 -2.06
N LEU A 119 -5.12 -10.27 -1.78
CA LEU A 119 -5.44 -11.52 -2.47
C LEU A 119 -5.60 -11.31 -3.98
N LYS A 120 -6.26 -10.23 -4.37
CA LYS A 120 -6.43 -9.87 -5.77
C LYS A 120 -5.08 -9.63 -6.47
N ALA A 121 -4.19 -8.88 -5.85
CA ALA A 121 -2.86 -8.64 -6.40
C ALA A 121 -2.03 -9.93 -6.49
N LEU A 122 -2.06 -10.76 -5.45
CA LEU A 122 -1.36 -12.06 -5.45
C LEU A 122 -1.80 -12.93 -6.63
N GLU A 123 -3.11 -12.99 -6.88
CA GLU A 123 -3.69 -13.78 -7.96
C GLU A 123 -3.39 -13.19 -9.35
N GLU A 124 -3.69 -11.91 -9.55
CA GLU A 124 -3.56 -11.23 -10.86
C GLU A 124 -2.11 -11.25 -11.39
N HIS A 125 -1.15 -11.15 -10.49
CA HIS A 125 0.26 -11.04 -10.86
C HIS A 125 1.07 -12.32 -10.62
N GLY A 126 0.43 -13.38 -10.13
CA GLY A 126 1.11 -14.64 -9.83
C GLY A 126 2.24 -14.46 -8.83
N LEU A 127 1.95 -13.76 -7.73
CA LEU A 127 2.94 -13.45 -6.71
C LEU A 127 3.06 -14.56 -5.68
N ASP A 128 4.27 -14.77 -5.20
CA ASP A 128 4.53 -15.74 -4.14
C ASP A 128 4.32 -15.11 -2.77
N ARG A 129 3.61 -15.82 -1.91
CA ARG A 129 3.43 -15.40 -0.52
C ARG A 129 4.75 -15.47 0.26
N GLU A 130 5.56 -16.50 -0.04
CA GLU A 130 6.86 -16.64 0.59
C GLU A 130 7.79 -15.49 0.18
N GLY A 131 8.28 -14.76 1.16
CA GLY A 131 9.13 -13.59 0.95
C GLY A 131 8.38 -12.30 0.64
N SER A 132 7.06 -12.35 0.44
CA SER A 132 6.22 -11.14 0.33
C SER A 132 5.78 -10.67 1.70
N PHE A 133 5.57 -9.36 1.86
CA PHE A 133 5.12 -8.78 3.11
C PHE A 133 4.40 -7.45 2.89
N LEU A 134 3.76 -6.95 3.95
CA LEU A 134 3.06 -5.66 3.93
C LEU A 134 3.64 -4.74 5.00
N ILE A 135 3.70 -3.46 4.69
CA ILE A 135 3.98 -2.38 5.66
C ILE A 135 2.77 -1.45 5.69
N GLY A 136 2.22 -1.26 6.87
CA GLY A 136 1.12 -0.33 7.12
C GLY A 136 1.34 0.44 8.42
N ASP A 137 0.53 1.47 8.67
CA ASP A 137 0.62 2.28 9.88
C ASP A 137 -0.41 1.90 10.94
N LYS A 138 -1.38 1.06 10.59
CA LYS A 138 -2.50 0.66 11.45
C LYS A 138 -2.54 -0.84 11.67
N GLU A 139 -3.16 -1.25 12.77
CA GLU A 139 -3.39 -2.66 13.06
C GLU A 139 -4.21 -3.36 11.96
N SER A 140 -5.18 -2.65 11.38
CA SER A 140 -5.98 -3.18 10.26
C SER A 140 -5.15 -3.56 9.03
N ASP A 141 -4.02 -2.91 8.81
CA ASP A 141 -3.08 -3.26 7.73
C ASP A 141 -2.41 -4.60 8.03
N VAL A 142 -1.93 -4.78 9.26
CA VAL A 142 -1.28 -6.02 9.70
C VAL A 142 -2.27 -7.19 9.68
N GLU A 143 -3.49 -6.98 10.16
CA GLU A 143 -4.55 -7.99 10.12
C GLU A 143 -4.88 -8.42 8.69
N ALA A 144 -4.97 -7.48 7.75
CA ALA A 144 -5.22 -7.78 6.34
C ALA A 144 -4.09 -8.63 5.74
N ALA A 145 -2.84 -8.32 6.06
CA ALA A 145 -1.68 -9.10 5.61
C ALA A 145 -1.73 -10.54 6.14
N LEU A 146 -1.96 -10.70 7.43
CA LEU A 146 -2.07 -12.02 8.05
C LEU A 146 -3.22 -12.84 7.46
N ALA A 147 -4.37 -12.22 7.23
CA ALA A 147 -5.51 -12.86 6.59
C ALA A 147 -5.22 -13.27 5.14
N ALA A 148 -4.32 -12.59 4.45
CA ALA A 148 -3.87 -12.95 3.11
C ALA A 148 -2.74 -13.99 3.11
N GLY A 149 -2.23 -14.38 4.27
CA GLY A 149 -1.18 -15.37 4.41
C GLY A 149 0.23 -14.82 4.20
N ILE A 150 0.45 -13.55 4.46
CA ILE A 150 1.77 -12.90 4.42
C ILE A 150 2.05 -12.13 5.72
N PRO A 151 3.33 -11.91 6.07
CA PRO A 151 3.67 -11.07 7.21
C PRO A 151 3.22 -9.62 7.01
N GLY A 152 2.77 -8.99 8.09
CA GLY A 152 2.50 -7.56 8.13
C GLY A 152 3.38 -6.88 9.19
N TYR A 153 3.93 -5.73 8.84
CA TYR A 153 4.75 -4.94 9.74
C TYR A 153 4.11 -3.57 9.94
N ARG A 154 3.92 -3.19 11.19
CA ARG A 154 3.39 -1.88 11.53
C ARG A 154 4.52 -0.86 11.51
N PHE A 155 4.39 0.13 10.62
CA PHE A 155 5.37 1.19 10.50
C PHE A 155 5.38 2.05 11.76
N THR A 156 6.53 2.10 12.40
CA THR A 156 6.84 2.95 13.53
C THR A 156 8.14 3.70 13.23
N GLY A 157 8.25 4.90 13.69
CA GLY A 157 9.41 5.73 13.40
C GLY A 157 9.12 6.78 12.33
N THR A 158 10.17 7.36 11.76
CA THR A 158 10.08 8.55 10.92
C THR A 158 10.67 8.38 9.52
N ASP A 159 11.39 7.28 9.26
CA ASP A 159 12.07 7.03 8.00
C ASP A 159 11.70 5.64 7.46
N LEU A 160 11.04 5.61 6.31
CA LEU A 160 10.57 4.35 5.74
C LEU A 160 11.73 3.51 5.18
N LEU A 161 12.76 4.12 4.61
CA LEU A 161 13.91 3.37 4.11
C LEU A 161 14.61 2.62 5.26
N ALA A 162 14.85 3.29 6.37
CA ALA A 162 15.45 2.67 7.56
C ALA A 162 14.58 1.51 8.07
N PHE A 163 13.27 1.69 8.10
CA PHE A 163 12.32 0.67 8.52
C PHE A 163 12.35 -0.56 7.60
N VAL A 164 12.36 -0.35 6.29
CA VAL A 164 12.46 -1.43 5.30
C VAL A 164 13.78 -2.19 5.47
N GLN A 165 14.89 -1.49 5.63
CA GLN A 165 16.20 -2.11 5.83
C GLN A 165 16.24 -2.98 7.08
N GLN A 166 15.59 -2.56 8.17
CA GLN A 166 15.46 -3.36 9.40
C GLN A 166 14.66 -4.65 9.16
N ILE A 167 13.54 -4.57 8.42
CA ILE A 167 12.74 -5.76 8.08
C ILE A 167 13.59 -6.75 7.29
N LEU A 168 14.27 -6.28 6.25
CA LEU A 168 15.07 -7.13 5.37
C LEU A 168 16.23 -7.78 6.12
N ALA A 169 16.88 -7.06 7.02
CA ALA A 169 17.96 -7.60 7.87
C ALA A 169 17.44 -8.71 8.79
N ARG A 170 16.25 -8.55 9.37
CA ARG A 170 15.62 -9.60 10.21
C ARG A 170 15.25 -10.82 9.40
N GLN A 171 14.76 -10.67 8.18
CA GLN A 171 14.43 -11.79 7.30
C GLN A 171 15.68 -12.60 6.92
N GLU A 172 16.81 -11.96 6.67
CA GLU A 172 18.09 -12.63 6.39
C GLU A 172 18.61 -13.38 7.60
N ALA A 173 18.46 -12.84 8.81
CA ALA A 173 18.94 -13.46 10.05
C ALA A 173 18.18 -14.76 10.41
N VAL A 174 16.99 -14.99 9.85
CA VAL A 174 16.15 -16.18 10.11
C VAL A 174 16.39 -17.30 9.10
N LYS A 175 17.16 -17.06 8.03
CA LYS A 175 17.49 -18.07 7.01
C LYS A 175 18.61 -19.01 7.46
#